data_f3e5fc8337177579910bee4f54e6802c
#
_entry.id   f3e5fc8337177579910bee4f54e6802c
#
_cell.length_a   1.000
_cell.length_b   1.000
_cell.length_c   1.000
_cell.angle_alpha   90.00
_cell.angle_beta   90.00
_cell.angle_gamma   90.00
#
_symmetry.space_group_name_H-M   'P 1'
#
loop_
_entity.id
_entity.type
_entity.pdbx_description
1 polymer ?
#
loop_
_entity_poly.entity_id
_entity_poly.type
_entity_poly.pdbx_seq_one_letter_code
_entity_poly.pdbx_strand_id
1 'polypeptide(L)'
;MDYHKINKTVMDDTQELCDKVAALKNAVASSIEREYILYGDDDVELGSVVPNEEMEIVVSRERTFEAAEKYRGRKICCLDFANSHSVGGAPWSAGAQEESMCRTSTLYPCLYAEKRDFYELHCDEFDAGEIDEMGTDDLIYVPDVVVFKTDESVPKLKDEDSWFKTDIIVSAAPELDWGYDDIAYEKIMESRIKRILDVASKENVQVLILGAFGCGAFQNPPEVVSSIFARLIRKYDFEIVEFAVFCRGDTKNFDVFQKRLAEIKN
;
A
#
# COMPACT_ATOMS: atom_id res chain seq x y z
N MET A 1 10.73 -23.94 9.02
CA MET A 1 9.56 -23.30 9.70
C MET A 1 8.42 -23.33 8.71
N ASP A 2 7.22 -23.75 9.10
CA ASP A 2 6.05 -23.80 8.20
C ASP A 2 5.33 -22.44 8.24
N TYR A 3 5.71 -21.56 7.34
CA TYR A 3 5.14 -20.21 7.27
C TYR A 3 3.66 -20.18 6.91
N HIS A 4 3.17 -21.14 6.12
CA HIS A 4 1.74 -21.25 5.81
C HIS A 4 0.90 -21.45 7.07
N LYS A 5 1.33 -22.38 7.94
CA LYS A 5 0.64 -22.62 9.21
C LYS A 5 0.72 -21.41 10.16
N ILE A 6 1.86 -20.72 10.18
CA ILE A 6 2.05 -19.51 10.98
C ILE A 6 1.12 -18.41 10.49
N ASN A 7 1.13 -18.12 9.19
CA ASN A 7 0.29 -17.08 8.58
C ASN A 7 -1.18 -17.32 8.89
N LYS A 8 -1.64 -18.57 8.73
CA LYS A 8 -3.01 -18.95 9.08
C LYS A 8 -3.32 -18.65 10.54
N THR A 9 -2.50 -19.09 11.46
CA THR A 9 -2.73 -18.90 12.90
C THR A 9 -2.74 -17.41 13.26
N VAL A 10 -1.80 -16.63 12.70
CA VAL A 10 -1.72 -15.18 12.97
C VAL A 10 -2.93 -14.45 12.39
N MET A 11 -3.40 -14.83 11.20
CA MET A 11 -4.55 -14.19 10.57
C MET A 11 -5.85 -14.52 11.31
N ASP A 12 -6.05 -15.79 11.71
CA ASP A 12 -7.21 -16.20 12.51
C ASP A 12 -7.24 -15.42 13.84
N ASP A 13 -6.10 -15.27 14.52
CA ASP A 13 -5.98 -14.48 15.76
C ASP A 13 -6.22 -12.98 15.49
N THR A 14 -5.77 -12.43 14.37
CA THR A 14 -6.02 -11.04 13.99
C THR A 14 -7.53 -10.78 13.82
N GLN A 15 -8.24 -11.66 13.12
CA GLN A 15 -9.69 -11.54 12.97
C GLN A 15 -10.41 -11.64 14.31
N GLU A 16 -10.01 -12.59 15.16
CA GLU A 16 -10.59 -12.74 16.49
C GLU A 16 -10.40 -11.48 17.35
N LEU A 17 -9.21 -10.86 17.31
CA LEU A 17 -8.93 -9.62 18.03
C LEU A 17 -9.75 -8.45 17.49
N CYS A 18 -9.87 -8.29 16.17
CA CYS A 18 -10.71 -7.25 15.56
C CYS A 18 -12.20 -7.38 15.98
N ASP A 19 -12.70 -8.61 16.13
CA ASP A 19 -14.08 -8.86 16.50
C ASP A 19 -14.35 -8.66 18.00
N LYS A 20 -13.39 -9.03 18.88
CA LYS A 20 -13.60 -9.13 20.32
C LYS A 20 -13.04 -7.96 21.13
N VAL A 21 -11.97 -7.34 20.69
CA VAL A 21 -11.35 -6.20 21.38
C VAL A 21 -12.10 -4.92 21.02
N ALA A 22 -12.76 -4.31 21.99
CA ALA A 22 -13.64 -3.17 21.75
C ALA A 22 -12.95 -2.00 21.04
N ALA A 23 -11.69 -1.71 21.37
CA ALA A 23 -10.92 -0.65 20.72
C ALA A 23 -10.69 -0.93 19.23
N LEU A 24 -10.31 -2.17 18.87
CA LEU A 24 -10.08 -2.58 17.48
C LEU A 24 -11.39 -2.63 16.69
N LYS A 25 -12.45 -3.19 17.29
CA LYS A 25 -13.79 -3.24 16.67
C LYS A 25 -14.32 -1.84 16.35
N ASN A 26 -14.16 -0.90 17.27
CA ASN A 26 -14.57 0.49 17.06
C ASN A 26 -13.71 1.18 16.01
N ALA A 27 -12.42 0.88 15.96
CA ALA A 27 -11.52 1.39 14.91
C ALA A 27 -11.95 0.90 13.52
N VAL A 28 -12.20 -0.41 13.36
CA VAL A 28 -12.73 -0.99 12.12
C VAL A 28 -14.02 -0.28 11.69
N ALA A 29 -15.00 -0.17 12.58
CA ALA A 29 -16.27 0.50 12.25
C ALA A 29 -16.07 1.96 11.83
N SER A 30 -15.18 2.69 12.51
CA SER A 30 -14.86 4.08 12.16
C SER A 30 -14.09 4.23 10.84
N SER A 31 -13.23 3.28 10.50
CA SER A 31 -12.54 3.28 9.20
C SER A 31 -13.54 3.01 8.07
N ILE A 32 -14.36 1.96 8.19
CA ILE A 32 -15.40 1.60 7.21
C ILE A 32 -16.39 2.76 6.96
N GLU A 33 -16.77 3.51 7.99
CA GLU A 33 -17.68 4.67 7.83
C GLU A 33 -17.08 5.79 6.96
N ARG A 34 -15.74 5.86 6.87
CA ARG A 34 -15.00 6.96 6.23
C ARG A 34 -14.16 6.55 5.04
N GLU A 35 -14.00 5.24 4.80
CA GLU A 35 -13.29 4.76 3.63
C GLU A 35 -14.11 5.05 2.37
N TYR A 36 -13.41 5.11 1.24
CA TYR A 36 -14.05 5.32 -0.04
C TYR A 36 -13.26 4.66 -1.16
N ILE A 37 -13.97 4.24 -2.19
CA ILE A 37 -13.40 3.85 -3.48
C ILE A 37 -13.30 5.10 -4.35
N LEU A 38 -12.22 5.23 -5.08
CA LEU A 38 -12.02 6.20 -6.14
C LEU A 38 -11.79 5.42 -7.44
N TYR A 39 -12.79 5.45 -8.33
CA TYR A 39 -12.71 4.75 -9.60
C TYR A 39 -11.81 5.49 -10.60
N GLY A 40 -11.27 4.77 -11.59
CA GLY A 40 -10.30 5.29 -12.54
C GLY A 40 -10.72 6.56 -13.27
N ASP A 41 -12.01 6.70 -13.54
CA ASP A 41 -12.60 7.86 -14.21
C ASP A 41 -12.89 9.05 -13.28
N ASP A 42 -12.78 8.88 -11.96
CA ASP A 42 -13.03 9.96 -11.01
C ASP A 42 -11.86 10.94 -10.97
N ASP A 43 -12.14 12.22 -10.98
CA ASP A 43 -11.15 13.27 -10.79
C ASP A 43 -10.73 13.39 -9.31
N VAL A 44 -9.43 13.49 -9.06
CA VAL A 44 -8.91 13.88 -7.75
C VAL A 44 -8.77 15.40 -7.74
N GLU A 45 -9.75 16.07 -7.15
CA GLU A 45 -9.66 17.53 -6.98
C GLU A 45 -8.56 17.87 -5.96
N LEU A 46 -7.44 18.37 -6.46
CA LEU A 46 -6.37 18.93 -5.65
C LEU A 46 -6.54 20.45 -5.58
N GLY A 47 -6.39 20.98 -4.37
CA GLY A 47 -6.17 22.40 -4.21
C GLY A 47 -4.84 22.86 -4.85
N SER A 48 -4.44 24.09 -4.59
CA SER A 48 -3.10 24.56 -5.01
C SER A 48 -2.03 23.88 -4.16
N VAL A 49 -1.38 22.85 -4.70
CA VAL A 49 -0.26 22.16 -4.05
C VAL A 49 1.00 23.00 -4.30
N VAL A 50 1.68 23.38 -3.20
CA VAL A 50 2.99 24.05 -3.27
C VAL A 50 4.04 23.00 -2.90
N PRO A 51 4.92 22.60 -3.85
CA PRO A 51 5.93 21.59 -3.58
C PRO A 51 6.79 21.94 -2.34
N ASN A 52 7.04 20.94 -1.51
CA ASN A 52 7.95 21.11 -0.37
C ASN A 52 9.41 20.86 -0.81
N GLU A 53 10.19 21.93 -0.93
CA GLU A 53 11.61 21.83 -1.31
C GLU A 53 12.47 21.15 -0.23
N GLU A 54 12.00 21.13 1.04
CA GLU A 54 12.67 20.50 2.17
C GLU A 54 12.22 19.05 2.41
N MET A 55 11.40 18.49 1.50
CA MET A 55 10.92 17.10 1.60
C MET A 55 12.09 16.12 1.83
N GLU A 56 12.00 15.35 2.90
CA GLU A 56 12.93 14.27 3.17
C GLU A 56 12.55 13.02 2.39
N ILE A 57 13.50 12.46 1.61
CA ILE A 57 13.32 11.20 0.91
C ILE A 57 14.21 10.15 1.56
N VAL A 58 13.60 9.07 2.05
CA VAL A 58 14.28 7.97 2.73
C VAL A 58 14.10 6.68 1.91
N VAL A 59 15.13 5.86 1.85
CA VAL A 59 15.02 4.48 1.32
C VAL A 59 15.54 3.54 2.39
N SER A 60 14.69 2.64 2.87
CA SER A 60 15.02 1.69 3.94
C SER A 60 14.79 0.24 3.51
N ARG A 61 15.33 -0.70 4.27
CA ARG A 61 15.09 -2.14 4.11
C ARG A 61 14.02 -2.67 5.07
N GLU A 62 13.26 -1.76 5.64
CA GLU A 62 12.20 -2.08 6.58
C GLU A 62 10.96 -2.59 5.85
N ARG A 63 10.07 -3.23 6.60
CA ARG A 63 8.71 -3.51 6.15
C ARG A 63 7.86 -2.25 6.28
N THR A 64 6.72 -2.24 5.64
CA THR A 64 5.84 -1.06 5.56
C THR A 64 5.48 -0.50 6.93
N PHE A 65 5.00 -1.32 7.86
CA PHE A 65 4.62 -0.84 9.19
C PHE A 65 5.80 -0.64 10.15
N GLU A 66 6.94 -1.30 9.94
CA GLU A 66 8.17 -0.96 10.65
C GLU A 66 8.62 0.47 10.29
N ALA A 67 8.58 0.82 9.00
CA ALA A 67 8.89 2.16 8.53
C ALA A 67 7.89 3.20 9.07
N ALA A 68 6.59 2.91 8.99
CA ALA A 68 5.54 3.81 9.47
C ALA A 68 5.64 4.10 10.97
N GLU A 69 5.97 3.09 11.77
CA GLU A 69 6.04 3.22 13.24
C GLU A 69 7.01 4.31 13.72
N LYS A 70 8.05 4.61 12.97
CA LYS A 70 9.04 5.68 13.29
C LYS A 70 8.41 7.06 13.36
N TYR A 71 7.31 7.26 12.65
CA TYR A 71 6.67 8.56 12.45
C TYR A 71 5.37 8.72 13.24
N ARG A 72 5.18 7.94 14.30
CA ARG A 72 4.00 8.05 15.17
C ARG A 72 3.73 9.50 15.59
N GLY A 73 2.46 9.86 15.58
CA GLY A 73 2.00 11.22 15.93
C GLY A 73 1.93 12.18 14.75
N ARG A 74 2.33 11.75 13.54
CA ARG A 74 2.11 12.47 12.29
C ARG A 74 0.94 11.85 11.52
N LYS A 75 0.44 12.54 10.50
CA LYS A 75 -0.50 12.00 9.52
C LYS A 75 0.28 11.10 8.56
N ILE A 76 0.26 9.79 8.81
CA ILE A 76 0.97 8.78 8.03
C ILE A 76 -0.01 8.13 7.06
N CYS A 77 0.42 7.87 5.83
CA CYS A 77 -0.26 7.00 4.89
C CYS A 77 0.71 5.97 4.32
N CYS A 78 0.29 4.71 4.25
CA CYS A 78 1.06 3.63 3.63
C CYS A 78 0.38 3.19 2.34
N LEU A 79 1.19 2.94 1.31
CA LEU A 79 0.72 2.28 0.09
C LEU A 79 0.66 0.77 0.32
N ASP A 80 -0.50 0.19 0.10
CA ASP A 80 -0.74 -1.25 0.01
C ASP A 80 -0.57 -1.70 -1.44
N PHE A 81 0.33 -2.68 -1.68
CA PHE A 81 0.59 -3.27 -3.00
C PHE A 81 -0.44 -4.37 -3.28
N ALA A 82 -1.65 -3.92 -3.51
CA ALA A 82 -2.85 -4.72 -3.47
C ALA A 82 -2.97 -5.75 -4.61
N ASN A 83 -3.76 -6.77 -4.36
CA ASN A 83 -4.38 -7.58 -5.39
C ASN A 83 -5.77 -7.01 -5.67
N SER A 84 -6.11 -6.73 -6.93
CA SER A 84 -7.42 -6.15 -7.29
C SER A 84 -8.58 -7.14 -7.35
N HIS A 85 -8.29 -8.46 -7.33
CA HIS A 85 -9.28 -9.53 -7.47
C HIS A 85 -9.55 -10.33 -6.19
N SER A 86 -8.67 -10.19 -5.17
CA SER A 86 -8.74 -10.97 -3.94
C SER A 86 -8.54 -10.07 -2.74
N VAL A 87 -9.53 -10.01 -1.86
CA VAL A 87 -9.50 -9.19 -0.65
C VAL A 87 -8.25 -9.49 0.19
N GLY A 88 -7.35 -8.51 0.29
CA GLY A 88 -6.11 -8.65 1.05
C GLY A 88 -5.14 -9.72 0.49
N GLY A 89 -5.26 -10.06 -0.80
CA GLY A 89 -4.49 -11.12 -1.42
C GLY A 89 -4.84 -12.50 -0.85
N ALA A 90 -3.88 -13.14 -0.21
CA ALA A 90 -4.06 -14.46 0.41
C ALA A 90 -3.52 -14.48 1.86
N PRO A 91 -4.11 -13.69 2.81
CA PRO A 91 -3.49 -13.39 4.11
C PRO A 91 -3.35 -14.61 5.02
N TRP A 92 -4.09 -15.69 4.78
CA TRP A 92 -3.95 -16.96 5.52
C TRP A 92 -2.77 -17.82 5.05
N SER A 93 -2.19 -17.53 3.88
CA SER A 93 -1.20 -18.43 3.26
C SER A 93 0.03 -17.71 2.75
N ALA A 94 -0.12 -16.67 1.96
CA ALA A 94 0.98 -15.95 1.33
C ALA A 94 1.70 -15.00 2.30
N GLY A 95 2.84 -14.48 1.90
CA GLY A 95 3.72 -13.69 2.74
C GLY A 95 4.27 -12.44 2.06
N ALA A 96 3.54 -11.86 1.11
CA ALA A 96 3.88 -10.60 0.50
C ALA A 96 3.45 -9.41 1.41
N GLN A 97 3.55 -8.21 0.91
CA GLN A 97 3.38 -6.98 1.69
C GLN A 97 1.93 -6.81 2.14
N GLU A 98 0.96 -6.90 1.24
CA GLU A 98 -0.47 -6.77 1.53
C GLU A 98 -0.92 -7.76 2.61
N GLU A 99 -0.55 -9.04 2.47
CA GLU A 99 -0.90 -10.06 3.44
C GLU A 99 -0.26 -9.82 4.82
N SER A 100 0.96 -9.26 4.85
CA SER A 100 1.59 -8.86 6.11
C SER A 100 0.82 -7.73 6.79
N MET A 101 0.41 -6.72 6.03
CA MET A 101 -0.40 -5.62 6.52
C MET A 101 -1.75 -6.11 7.07
N CYS A 102 -2.44 -6.99 6.35
CA CYS A 102 -3.68 -7.61 6.78
C CYS A 102 -3.53 -8.41 8.08
N ARG A 103 -2.41 -9.12 8.27
CA ARG A 103 -2.15 -9.91 9.48
C ARG A 103 -1.80 -9.09 10.71
N THR A 104 -1.40 -7.84 10.55
CA THR A 104 -0.81 -7.05 11.64
C THR A 104 -1.64 -5.82 12.03
N SER A 105 -2.77 -5.60 11.35
CA SER A 105 -3.60 -4.41 11.53
C SER A 105 -5.11 -4.69 11.39
N THR A 106 -5.90 -3.64 11.52
CA THR A 106 -7.34 -3.65 11.26
C THR A 106 -7.70 -3.50 9.78
N LEU A 107 -6.74 -3.67 8.85
CA LEU A 107 -6.96 -3.43 7.44
C LEU A 107 -7.93 -4.43 6.79
N TYR A 108 -7.75 -5.74 7.03
CA TYR A 108 -8.53 -6.76 6.33
C TYR A 108 -10.06 -6.62 6.47
N PRO A 109 -10.65 -6.35 7.65
CA PRO A 109 -12.09 -6.10 7.76
C PRO A 109 -12.59 -4.91 6.93
N CYS A 110 -11.77 -3.87 6.77
CA CYS A 110 -12.08 -2.72 5.93
C CYS A 110 -12.09 -3.14 4.45
N LEU A 111 -11.03 -3.79 3.97
CA LEU A 111 -11.01 -4.33 2.60
C LEU A 111 -12.19 -5.27 2.31
N TYR A 112 -12.60 -6.06 3.30
CA TYR A 112 -13.73 -6.98 3.16
C TYR A 112 -15.07 -6.26 3.05
N ALA A 113 -15.21 -5.06 3.60
CA ALA A 113 -16.40 -4.24 3.43
C ALA A 113 -16.59 -3.83 1.95
N GLU A 114 -15.49 -3.57 1.24
CA GLU A 114 -15.47 -3.20 -0.17
C GLU A 114 -15.42 -4.42 -1.13
N LYS A 115 -15.62 -5.64 -0.60
CA LYS A 115 -15.51 -6.87 -1.37
C LYS A 115 -16.35 -6.84 -2.65
N ARG A 116 -17.58 -6.38 -2.58
CA ARG A 116 -18.51 -6.37 -3.70
C ARG A 116 -18.20 -5.27 -4.71
N ASP A 117 -17.97 -4.07 -4.19
CA ASP A 117 -17.94 -2.86 -5.01
C ASP A 117 -16.53 -2.59 -5.58
N PHE A 118 -15.52 -3.33 -5.12
CA PHE A 118 -14.15 -3.28 -5.64
C PHE A 118 -13.70 -4.64 -6.20
N TYR A 119 -13.54 -5.65 -5.36
CA TYR A 119 -12.90 -6.92 -5.75
C TYR A 119 -13.77 -7.79 -6.68
N GLU A 120 -15.06 -7.96 -6.35
CA GLU A 120 -15.96 -8.74 -7.21
C GLU A 120 -16.27 -7.98 -8.52
N LEU A 121 -16.35 -6.65 -8.48
CA LEU A 121 -16.49 -5.83 -9.67
C LEU A 121 -15.33 -6.07 -10.65
N HIS A 122 -14.07 -5.98 -10.18
CA HIS A 122 -12.90 -6.22 -11.03
C HIS A 122 -12.83 -7.66 -11.57
N CYS A 123 -13.29 -8.65 -10.78
CA CYS A 123 -13.40 -10.03 -11.29
C CYS A 123 -14.43 -10.12 -12.43
N ASP A 124 -15.59 -9.49 -12.26
CA ASP A 124 -16.67 -9.52 -13.26
C ASP A 124 -16.23 -8.79 -14.55
N GLU A 125 -15.57 -7.65 -14.43
CA GLU A 125 -15.04 -6.87 -15.57
C GLU A 125 -13.91 -7.63 -16.30
N PHE A 126 -13.02 -8.31 -15.57
CA PHE A 126 -11.97 -9.13 -16.14
C PHE A 126 -12.56 -10.34 -16.90
N ASP A 127 -13.52 -11.03 -16.30
CA ASP A 127 -14.20 -12.16 -16.93
C ASP A 127 -15.02 -11.74 -18.16
N ALA A 128 -15.54 -10.51 -18.17
CA ALA A 128 -16.22 -9.90 -19.31
C ALA A 128 -15.25 -9.41 -20.41
N GLY A 129 -13.94 -9.33 -20.13
CA GLY A 129 -12.92 -8.79 -21.02
C GLY A 129 -12.99 -7.26 -21.16
N GLU A 130 -13.56 -6.57 -20.18
CA GLU A 130 -13.63 -5.11 -20.12
C GLU A 130 -12.34 -4.50 -19.57
N ILE A 131 -11.64 -5.23 -18.70
CA ILE A 131 -10.28 -4.93 -18.25
C ILE A 131 -9.34 -6.09 -18.56
N ASP A 132 -8.05 -5.82 -18.62
CA ASP A 132 -6.99 -6.80 -18.83
C ASP A 132 -6.04 -6.88 -17.63
N GLU A 133 -4.91 -7.56 -17.77
CA GLU A 133 -3.89 -7.73 -16.72
C GLU A 133 -3.23 -6.41 -16.29
N MET A 134 -3.38 -5.33 -17.07
CA MET A 134 -2.94 -3.99 -16.66
C MET A 134 -3.84 -3.44 -15.55
N GLY A 135 -5.07 -3.96 -15.40
CA GLY A 135 -6.05 -3.54 -14.41
C GLY A 135 -6.49 -2.09 -14.58
N THR A 136 -7.07 -1.53 -13.52
CA THR A 136 -7.60 -0.17 -13.49
C THR A 136 -6.75 0.77 -12.64
N ASP A 137 -7.04 2.08 -12.71
CA ASP A 137 -6.48 3.08 -11.80
C ASP A 137 -7.35 3.25 -10.52
N ASP A 138 -8.26 2.33 -10.28
CA ASP A 138 -9.10 2.32 -9.08
C ASP A 138 -8.26 2.11 -7.83
N LEU A 139 -8.68 2.74 -6.75
CA LEU A 139 -8.04 2.58 -5.44
C LEU A 139 -9.07 2.70 -4.31
N ILE A 140 -8.73 2.14 -3.15
CA ILE A 140 -9.47 2.37 -1.91
C ILE A 140 -8.60 3.21 -0.98
N TYR A 141 -9.19 4.25 -0.38
CA TYR A 141 -8.58 4.98 0.72
C TYR A 141 -9.22 4.52 2.04
N VAL A 142 -8.41 4.00 2.95
CA VAL A 142 -8.84 3.50 4.26
C VAL A 142 -8.18 4.34 5.35
N PRO A 143 -8.92 5.23 6.03
CA PRO A 143 -8.36 6.07 7.08
C PRO A 143 -8.23 5.34 8.42
N ASP A 144 -7.27 5.76 9.23
CA ASP A 144 -7.11 5.38 10.64
C ASP A 144 -7.00 3.86 10.91
N VAL A 145 -6.41 3.09 10.01
CA VAL A 145 -6.09 1.67 10.24
C VAL A 145 -5.18 1.53 11.46
N VAL A 146 -5.55 0.69 12.42
CA VAL A 146 -4.77 0.45 13.65
C VAL A 146 -3.80 -0.70 13.44
N VAL A 147 -2.51 -0.42 13.59
CA VAL A 147 -1.43 -1.43 13.60
C VAL A 147 -1.21 -1.87 15.04
N PHE A 148 -1.55 -3.13 15.34
CA PHE A 148 -1.54 -3.67 16.70
C PHE A 148 -0.65 -4.91 16.88
N LYS A 149 -0.04 -5.40 15.80
CA LYS A 149 1.01 -6.42 15.84
C LYS A 149 2.30 -5.91 15.23
N THR A 150 3.42 -6.57 15.57
CA THR A 150 4.72 -6.27 14.96
C THR A 150 4.74 -6.73 13.49
N ASP A 151 5.32 -5.94 12.60
CA ASP A 151 5.47 -6.31 11.18
C ASP A 151 6.73 -7.15 10.98
N GLU A 152 6.70 -8.35 11.52
CA GLU A 152 7.79 -9.34 11.48
C GLU A 152 7.37 -10.60 10.70
N SER A 153 8.34 -11.49 10.42
CA SER A 153 8.05 -12.79 9.81
C SER A 153 7.13 -13.69 10.68
N VAL A 154 7.11 -13.46 11.98
CA VAL A 154 6.17 -14.06 12.94
C VAL A 154 5.60 -12.92 13.79
N PRO A 155 4.51 -12.29 13.35
CA PRO A 155 3.92 -11.15 14.05
C PRO A 155 3.54 -11.47 15.49
N LYS A 156 3.75 -10.50 16.38
CA LYS A 156 3.41 -10.57 17.80
C LYS A 156 2.49 -9.42 18.16
N LEU A 157 1.54 -9.67 19.06
CA LEU A 157 0.69 -8.63 19.62
C LEU A 157 1.58 -7.61 20.37
N LYS A 158 1.30 -6.34 20.14
CA LYS A 158 1.93 -5.21 20.84
C LYS A 158 1.12 -4.83 22.05
N ASP A 159 1.76 -4.19 23.03
CA ASP A 159 1.04 -3.52 24.11
C ASP A 159 0.14 -2.40 23.54
N GLU A 160 -1.03 -2.16 24.10
CA GLU A 160 -1.99 -1.17 23.57
C GLU A 160 -1.39 0.23 23.43
N ASP A 161 -0.56 0.67 24.36
CA ASP A 161 0.18 1.96 24.28
C ASP A 161 1.15 2.04 23.10
N SER A 162 1.45 0.90 22.50
CA SER A 162 2.32 0.76 21.34
C SER A 162 1.56 0.66 20.03
N TRP A 163 0.23 0.60 20.04
CA TRP A 163 -0.57 0.65 18.83
C TRP A 163 -0.48 2.04 18.19
N PHE A 164 -0.57 2.07 16.87
CA PHE A 164 -0.59 3.33 16.17
C PHE A 164 -1.55 3.27 14.97
N LYS A 165 -1.93 4.45 14.50
CA LYS A 165 -2.80 4.61 13.35
C LYS A 165 -2.02 5.06 12.14
N THR A 166 -2.45 4.59 10.99
CA THR A 166 -2.00 5.04 9.66
C THR A 166 -3.17 4.95 8.69
N ASP A 167 -3.20 5.84 7.72
CA ASP A 167 -4.11 5.68 6.59
C ASP A 167 -3.48 4.71 5.58
N ILE A 168 -4.31 4.06 4.78
CA ILE A 168 -3.85 3.14 3.73
C ILE A 168 -4.44 3.57 2.39
N ILE A 169 -3.61 3.64 1.37
CA ILE A 169 -4.02 3.67 -0.03
C ILE A 169 -3.82 2.27 -0.59
N VAL A 170 -4.89 1.65 -1.01
CA VAL A 170 -4.93 0.30 -1.58
C VAL A 170 -4.97 0.43 -3.09
N SER A 171 -3.92 0.03 -3.79
CA SER A 171 -3.82 0.13 -5.24
C SER A 171 -3.05 -1.06 -5.80
N ALA A 172 -3.55 -1.62 -6.91
CA ALA A 172 -2.90 -2.73 -7.59
C ALA A 172 -2.00 -2.22 -8.72
N ALA A 173 -0.77 -2.72 -8.79
CA ALA A 173 0.10 -2.46 -9.93
C ALA A 173 -0.32 -3.31 -11.14
N PRO A 174 0.04 -2.93 -12.38
CA PRO A 174 -0.11 -3.81 -13.54
C PRO A 174 0.56 -5.16 -13.32
N GLU A 175 -0.05 -6.25 -13.80
CA GLU A 175 0.54 -7.58 -13.76
C GLU A 175 1.21 -7.89 -15.10
N LEU A 176 2.56 -8.03 -15.10
CA LEU A 176 3.34 -8.09 -16.34
C LEU A 176 3.73 -9.51 -16.76
N ASP A 177 3.26 -10.54 -16.10
CA ASP A 177 3.61 -11.94 -16.38
C ASP A 177 3.26 -12.40 -17.80
N TRP A 178 2.31 -11.75 -18.46
CA TRP A 178 1.72 -12.16 -19.75
C TRP A 178 2.30 -11.43 -20.95
N GLY A 179 3.26 -10.55 -20.73
CA GLY A 179 3.84 -9.69 -21.76
C GLY A 179 3.07 -8.37 -21.91
N TYR A 180 3.76 -7.32 -22.32
CA TYR A 180 3.22 -5.96 -22.37
C TYR A 180 3.93 -5.09 -23.39
N ASP A 181 3.27 -3.99 -23.81
CA ASP A 181 3.89 -2.92 -24.60
C ASP A 181 4.55 -1.92 -23.64
N ASP A 182 5.88 -1.73 -23.76
CA ASP A 182 6.66 -0.89 -22.85
C ASP A 182 6.15 0.54 -22.75
N ILE A 183 5.66 1.12 -23.85
CA ILE A 183 5.20 2.51 -23.89
C ILE A 183 3.83 2.65 -23.23
N ALA A 184 2.92 1.71 -23.47
CA ALA A 184 1.61 1.68 -22.87
C ALA A 184 1.73 1.45 -21.36
N TYR A 185 2.56 0.49 -20.96
CA TYR A 185 2.83 0.18 -19.55
C TYR A 185 3.35 1.39 -18.76
N GLU A 186 4.37 2.11 -19.30
CA GLU A 186 4.94 3.25 -18.58
C GLU A 186 3.90 4.35 -18.32
N LYS A 187 2.99 4.59 -19.28
CA LYS A 187 1.88 5.56 -19.11
C LYS A 187 0.88 5.12 -18.06
N ILE A 188 0.50 3.85 -18.06
CA ILE A 188 -0.43 3.28 -17.07
C ILE A 188 0.19 3.40 -15.68
N MET A 189 1.44 2.97 -15.50
CA MET A 189 2.13 3.05 -14.23
C MET A 189 2.30 4.51 -13.75
N GLU A 190 2.58 5.44 -14.65
CA GLU A 190 2.66 6.87 -14.32
C GLU A 190 1.31 7.43 -13.86
N SER A 191 0.22 7.10 -14.55
CA SER A 191 -1.14 7.48 -14.17
C SER A 191 -1.47 6.98 -12.77
N ARG A 192 -1.22 5.69 -12.52
CA ARG A 192 -1.50 5.04 -11.24
C ARG A 192 -0.69 5.62 -10.08
N ILE A 193 0.60 5.80 -10.27
CA ILE A 193 1.47 6.45 -9.26
C ILE A 193 1.02 7.90 -9.02
N LYS A 194 0.69 8.64 -10.07
CA LYS A 194 0.19 10.02 -9.92
C LYS A 194 -1.07 10.04 -9.06
N ARG A 195 -2.02 9.14 -9.32
CA ARG A 195 -3.29 9.05 -8.59
C ARG A 195 -3.08 8.72 -7.11
N ILE A 196 -2.16 7.81 -6.79
CA ILE A 196 -1.75 7.52 -5.41
C ILE A 196 -1.24 8.78 -4.70
N LEU A 197 -0.36 9.54 -5.37
CA LEU A 197 0.20 10.76 -4.81
C LEU A 197 -0.84 11.89 -4.68
N ASP A 198 -1.76 12.00 -5.64
CA ASP A 198 -2.86 12.94 -5.62
C ASP A 198 -3.78 12.69 -4.42
N VAL A 199 -4.17 11.44 -4.18
CA VAL A 199 -5.01 11.07 -3.03
C VAL A 199 -4.28 11.33 -1.71
N ALA A 200 -3.02 10.95 -1.60
CA ALA A 200 -2.23 11.22 -0.40
C ALA A 200 -2.14 12.73 -0.09
N SER A 201 -1.94 13.57 -1.12
CA SER A 201 -1.91 15.03 -0.98
C SER A 201 -3.29 15.60 -0.60
N LYS A 202 -4.36 15.15 -1.27
CA LYS A 202 -5.75 15.53 -0.95
C LYS A 202 -6.09 15.28 0.52
N GLU A 203 -5.62 14.17 1.05
CA GLU A 203 -5.84 13.76 2.43
C GLU A 203 -4.89 14.43 3.44
N ASN A 204 -4.05 15.37 2.98
CA ASN A 204 -3.07 16.11 3.79
C ASN A 204 -2.09 15.18 4.54
N VAL A 205 -1.61 14.15 3.86
CA VAL A 205 -0.62 13.22 4.39
C VAL A 205 0.72 13.95 4.59
N GLN A 206 1.29 13.83 5.78
CA GLN A 206 2.61 14.41 6.09
C GLN A 206 3.74 13.43 5.78
N VAL A 207 3.51 12.15 6.08
CA VAL A 207 4.49 11.06 5.88
C VAL A 207 3.88 10.00 4.99
N LEU A 208 4.47 9.80 3.83
CA LEU A 208 4.01 8.80 2.87
C LEU A 208 5.00 7.62 2.83
N ILE A 209 4.53 6.43 3.18
CA ILE A 209 5.31 5.20 3.12
C ILE A 209 4.98 4.47 1.82
N LEU A 210 5.94 4.44 0.95
CA LEU A 210 5.92 3.77 -0.36
C LEU A 210 6.87 2.56 -0.35
N GLY A 211 7.10 1.97 -1.51
CA GLY A 211 8.07 0.89 -1.68
C GLY A 211 8.23 0.51 -3.14
N ALA A 212 8.71 -0.70 -3.40
CA ALA A 212 8.89 -1.23 -4.75
C ALA A 212 7.55 -1.75 -5.31
N PHE A 213 6.64 -0.82 -5.60
CA PHE A 213 5.27 -1.07 -6.04
C PHE A 213 5.23 -1.95 -7.29
N GLY A 214 4.58 -3.09 -7.18
CA GLY A 214 4.47 -4.08 -8.25
C GLY A 214 5.76 -4.83 -8.62
N CYS A 215 6.93 -4.49 -8.04
CA CYS A 215 8.22 -5.10 -8.42
C CYS A 215 8.45 -6.51 -7.82
N GLY A 216 7.47 -7.08 -7.16
CA GLY A 216 7.48 -8.43 -6.63
C GLY A 216 6.80 -9.43 -7.56
N ALA A 217 5.65 -9.98 -7.12
CA ALA A 217 4.89 -10.98 -7.86
C ALA A 217 4.45 -10.49 -9.25
N PHE A 218 4.11 -9.21 -9.39
CA PHE A 218 3.65 -8.60 -10.64
C PHE A 218 4.77 -8.19 -11.61
N GLN A 219 6.04 -8.44 -11.26
CA GLN A 219 7.23 -8.34 -12.11
C GLN A 219 7.48 -6.96 -12.78
N ASN A 220 6.95 -5.89 -12.19
CA ASN A 220 7.21 -4.55 -12.71
C ASN A 220 8.71 -4.19 -12.60
N PRO A 221 9.33 -3.59 -13.63
CA PRO A 221 10.75 -3.22 -13.62
C PRO A 221 11.03 -2.13 -12.56
N PRO A 222 11.87 -2.38 -11.55
CA PRO A 222 12.13 -1.40 -10.50
C PRO A 222 12.80 -0.12 -11.02
N GLU A 223 13.52 -0.19 -12.13
CA GLU A 223 14.12 0.96 -12.81
C GLU A 223 13.06 1.94 -13.32
N VAL A 224 11.96 1.42 -13.89
CA VAL A 224 10.84 2.23 -14.41
C VAL A 224 10.06 2.79 -13.25
N VAL A 225 9.62 1.95 -12.32
CA VAL A 225 8.80 2.35 -11.17
C VAL A 225 9.51 3.40 -10.32
N SER A 226 10.79 3.20 -9.98
CA SER A 226 11.56 4.17 -9.20
C SER A 226 11.78 5.50 -9.94
N SER A 227 11.92 5.46 -11.27
CA SER A 227 12.06 6.68 -12.09
C SER A 227 10.78 7.50 -12.14
N ILE A 228 9.62 6.84 -12.23
CA ILE A 228 8.32 7.51 -12.20
C ILE A 228 8.10 8.17 -10.84
N PHE A 229 8.31 7.45 -9.75
CA PHE A 229 8.24 8.05 -8.41
C PHE A 229 9.18 9.24 -8.25
N ALA A 230 10.45 9.09 -8.63
CA ALA A 230 11.46 10.15 -8.56
C ALA A 230 11.03 11.45 -9.26
N ARG A 231 10.37 11.32 -10.41
CA ARG A 231 9.89 12.43 -11.23
C ARG A 231 8.64 13.10 -10.64
N LEU A 232 7.73 12.31 -10.03
CA LEU A 232 6.44 12.81 -9.59
C LEU A 232 6.45 13.37 -8.18
N ILE A 233 7.11 12.72 -7.21
CA ILE A 233 7.03 13.10 -5.78
C ILE A 233 7.44 14.55 -5.51
N ARG A 234 8.36 15.10 -6.30
CA ARG A 234 8.81 16.50 -6.16
C ARG A 234 7.74 17.56 -6.46
N LYS A 235 6.59 17.14 -6.94
CA LYS A 235 5.46 18.03 -7.25
C LYS A 235 4.49 18.21 -6.07
N TYR A 236 4.73 17.52 -4.95
CA TYR A 236 3.85 17.45 -3.79
C TYR A 236 4.49 18.08 -2.56
N ASP A 237 3.69 18.23 -1.52
CA ASP A 237 4.00 18.96 -0.29
C ASP A 237 4.27 18.06 0.93
N PHE A 238 4.52 16.77 0.72
CA PHE A 238 4.84 15.83 1.80
C PHE A 238 6.07 16.31 2.59
N GLU A 239 6.06 16.06 3.90
CA GLU A 239 7.23 16.32 4.74
C GLU A 239 8.29 15.22 4.56
N ILE A 240 7.83 13.96 4.55
CA ILE A 240 8.69 12.78 4.40
C ILE A 240 8.04 11.81 3.41
N VAL A 241 8.85 11.29 2.49
CA VAL A 241 8.50 10.13 1.66
C VAL A 241 9.53 9.03 1.91
N GLU A 242 9.11 7.93 2.52
CA GLU A 242 9.96 6.77 2.75
C GLU A 242 9.59 5.62 1.84
N PHE A 243 10.57 5.12 1.11
CA PHE A 243 10.47 3.88 0.33
C PHE A 243 10.97 2.72 1.18
N ALA A 244 10.04 1.99 1.80
CA ALA A 244 10.30 0.79 2.57
C ALA A 244 10.42 -0.41 1.61
N VAL A 245 11.65 -0.75 1.23
CA VAL A 245 11.94 -1.81 0.25
C VAL A 245 12.54 -3.01 0.97
N PHE A 246 11.67 -3.83 1.52
CA PHE A 246 12.08 -5.01 2.29
C PHE A 246 12.79 -6.06 1.41
N CYS A 247 13.89 -6.61 1.91
CA CYS A 247 14.73 -7.58 1.21
C CYS A 247 14.92 -8.85 2.05
N ARG A 248 14.60 -10.03 1.48
CA ARG A 248 14.88 -11.36 2.08
C ARG A 248 16.11 -12.05 1.49
N GLY A 249 17.11 -11.30 1.03
CA GLY A 249 18.34 -11.85 0.44
C GLY A 249 18.69 -11.17 -0.89
N ASP A 250 17.79 -11.15 -1.87
CA ASP A 250 17.98 -10.33 -3.07
C ASP A 250 17.74 -8.85 -2.74
N THR A 251 18.70 -8.01 -3.07
CA THR A 251 18.68 -6.57 -2.81
C THR A 251 18.40 -5.74 -4.05
N LYS A 252 18.15 -6.36 -5.20
CA LYS A 252 18.02 -5.67 -6.50
C LYS A 252 17.06 -4.48 -6.43
N ASN A 253 15.84 -4.69 -5.95
CA ASN A 253 14.84 -3.62 -5.88
C ASN A 253 15.32 -2.48 -4.97
N PHE A 254 15.86 -2.80 -3.78
CA PHE A 254 16.40 -1.81 -2.86
C PHE A 254 17.54 -1.01 -3.50
N ASP A 255 18.52 -1.68 -4.12
CA ASP A 255 19.71 -1.03 -4.70
C ASP A 255 19.29 -0.08 -5.85
N VAL A 256 18.32 -0.48 -6.68
CA VAL A 256 17.76 0.36 -7.75
C VAL A 256 17.07 1.59 -7.18
N PHE A 257 16.16 1.42 -6.22
CA PHE A 257 15.45 2.52 -5.58
C PHE A 257 16.40 3.47 -4.86
N GLN A 258 17.35 2.92 -4.07
CA GLN A 258 18.34 3.73 -3.36
C GLN A 258 19.17 4.57 -4.31
N LYS A 259 19.67 3.99 -5.41
CA LYS A 259 20.44 4.70 -6.41
C LYS A 259 19.62 5.80 -7.09
N ARG A 260 18.41 5.48 -7.56
CA ARG A 260 17.56 6.42 -8.28
C ARG A 260 17.13 7.60 -7.42
N LEU A 261 16.71 7.35 -6.19
CA LEU A 261 16.21 8.38 -5.29
C LEU A 261 17.32 9.23 -4.65
N ALA A 262 18.56 8.72 -4.58
CA ALA A 262 19.71 9.53 -4.19
C ALA A 262 20.04 10.61 -5.24
N GLU A 263 19.73 10.39 -6.51
CA GLU A 263 19.97 11.35 -7.61
C GLU A 263 19.07 12.59 -7.50
N ILE A 264 17.93 12.51 -6.82
CA ILE A 264 17.03 13.65 -6.62
C ILE A 264 17.32 14.48 -5.36
N LYS A 265 18.23 14.05 -4.51
CA LYS A 265 18.67 14.83 -3.33
C LYS A 265 19.67 15.95 -3.68
N ASN A 266 20.14 15.99 -4.92
CA ASN A 266 21.08 16.97 -5.46
C ASN A 266 20.37 17.91 -6.44
#